data_4d5f670d6f8b419da9a2d3a7f2aba700
#
_entry.id   4d5f670d6f8b419da9a2d3a7f2aba700
#
_cell.length_a   1.000
_cell.length_b   1.000
_cell.length_c   1.000
_cell.angle_alpha   90.00
_cell.angle_beta   90.00
_cell.angle_gamma   90.00
#
_symmetry.space_group_name_H-M   'P 1'
#
loop_
_entity.id
_entity.type
_entity.pdbx_description
1 polymer ?
#
loop_
_entity_poly.entity_id
_entity_poly.type
_entity_poly.pdbx_seq_one_letter_code
_entity_poly.pdbx_strand_id
1 'polypeptide(L)'
;KANAFPSQLSGGQKQRVAIARALATSPKILLCDEATSALDPQTTASILELLQEINRKFNITIVIITHQMSVVRKICSHVAIMKSGEIVETGSVSEIFSHPKSDVARELIRKDEGDDVGRAESSGNTKDLIQSGRKVRIVFSENSAFQPVIANMILKFREPVNILRADTRNIGGVAKGEMILEFAGDSRQAEEMQN
;
A
#
# COMPACT_ATOMS: atom_id res chain seq x y z
N LYS A 1 19.91 -25.25 -13.21
CA LYS A 1 19.79 -25.97 -11.92
C LYS A 1 18.87 -27.21 -11.96
N ALA A 2 18.70 -27.84 -13.13
CA ALA A 2 17.83 -29.00 -13.28
C ALA A 2 18.18 -30.17 -12.34
N ASN A 3 19.46 -30.31 -11.97
CA ASN A 3 19.95 -31.39 -11.09
C ASN A 3 20.16 -30.92 -9.61
N ALA A 4 19.69 -29.73 -9.25
CA ALA A 4 19.83 -29.22 -7.89
C ALA A 4 18.70 -29.74 -6.98
N PHE A 5 19.06 -30.19 -5.79
CA PHE A 5 18.07 -30.52 -4.76
C PHE A 5 17.40 -29.26 -4.20
N PRO A 6 16.17 -29.34 -3.68
CA PRO A 6 15.46 -28.19 -3.10
C PRO A 6 16.26 -27.45 -2.02
N SER A 7 17.06 -28.15 -1.23
CA SER A 7 17.93 -27.58 -0.20
C SER A 7 19.03 -26.66 -0.75
N GLN A 8 19.39 -26.81 -2.03
CA GLN A 8 20.42 -26.03 -2.73
C GLN A 8 19.86 -24.79 -3.46
N LEU A 9 18.54 -24.58 -3.37
CA LEU A 9 17.85 -23.45 -4.01
C LEU A 9 17.60 -22.32 -3.01
N SER A 10 17.77 -21.09 -3.44
CA SER A 10 17.32 -19.92 -2.66
C SER A 10 15.80 -19.90 -2.52
N GLY A 11 15.26 -19.13 -1.56
CA GLY A 11 13.82 -18.98 -1.35
C GLY A 11 13.08 -18.58 -2.64
N GLY A 12 13.56 -17.55 -3.34
CA GLY A 12 12.97 -17.12 -4.61
C GLY A 12 13.08 -18.16 -5.73
N GLN A 13 14.15 -18.97 -5.77
CA GLN A 13 14.27 -20.08 -6.72
C GLN A 13 13.26 -21.18 -6.42
N LYS A 14 13.09 -21.54 -5.15
CA LYS A 14 12.05 -22.51 -4.72
C LYS A 14 10.66 -22.03 -5.13
N GLN A 15 10.37 -20.74 -4.92
CA GLN A 15 9.08 -20.15 -5.27
C GLN A 15 8.82 -20.18 -6.78
N ARG A 16 9.81 -19.84 -7.60
CA ARG A 16 9.70 -19.95 -9.08
C ARG A 16 9.46 -21.38 -9.54
N VAL A 17 10.11 -22.36 -8.92
CA VAL A 17 9.88 -23.81 -9.22
C VAL A 17 8.46 -24.21 -8.79
N ALA A 18 7.98 -23.76 -7.63
CA ALA A 18 6.61 -24.05 -7.19
C ALA A 18 5.56 -23.46 -8.15
N ILE A 19 5.74 -22.22 -8.60
CA ILE A 19 4.89 -21.58 -9.59
C ILE A 19 4.92 -22.37 -10.92
N ALA A 20 6.12 -22.71 -11.43
CA ALA A 20 6.26 -23.45 -12.66
C ALA A 20 5.59 -24.84 -12.59
N ARG A 21 5.71 -25.53 -11.44
CA ARG A 21 5.03 -26.80 -11.18
C ARG A 21 3.51 -26.66 -11.21
N ALA A 22 2.98 -25.62 -10.58
CA ALA A 22 1.54 -25.35 -10.57
C ALA A 22 1.00 -25.03 -11.97
N LEU A 23 1.78 -24.35 -12.80
CA LEU A 23 1.41 -24.01 -14.17
C LEU A 23 1.50 -25.21 -15.16
N ALA A 24 2.23 -26.26 -14.82
CA ALA A 24 2.43 -27.43 -15.70
C ALA A 24 1.11 -28.14 -16.07
N THR A 25 0.07 -27.99 -15.25
CA THR A 25 -1.28 -28.54 -15.49
C THR A 25 -2.20 -27.61 -16.26
N SER A 26 -1.70 -26.46 -16.75
CA SER A 26 -2.49 -25.43 -17.46
C SER A 26 -3.74 -25.01 -16.69
N PRO A 27 -3.62 -24.56 -15.43
CA PRO A 27 -4.77 -24.25 -14.60
C PRO A 27 -5.47 -22.97 -15.07
N LYS A 28 -6.77 -22.88 -14.83
CA LYS A 28 -7.53 -21.63 -15.01
C LYS A 28 -7.39 -20.68 -13.80
N ILE A 29 -7.11 -21.24 -12.63
CA ILE A 29 -6.95 -20.49 -11.36
C ILE A 29 -5.68 -20.97 -10.70
N LEU A 30 -4.83 -20.02 -10.31
CA LEU A 30 -3.61 -20.23 -9.53
C LEU A 30 -3.83 -19.70 -8.12
N LEU A 31 -3.71 -20.56 -7.11
CA LEU A 31 -3.78 -20.18 -5.70
C LEU A 31 -2.38 -19.99 -5.14
N CYS A 32 -2.13 -18.83 -4.55
CA CYS A 32 -0.86 -18.46 -3.93
C CYS A 32 -1.09 -18.15 -2.46
N ASP A 33 -0.73 -19.10 -1.60
CA ASP A 33 -0.82 -18.93 -0.15
C ASP A 33 0.53 -18.43 0.38
N GLU A 34 0.52 -17.22 0.94
CA GLU A 34 1.70 -16.54 1.50
C GLU A 34 2.98 -16.63 0.62
N ALA A 35 2.82 -16.55 -0.68
CA ALA A 35 3.88 -16.82 -1.67
C ALA A 35 5.15 -15.96 -1.51
N THR A 36 5.10 -14.89 -0.70
CA THR A 36 6.19 -13.93 -0.52
C THR A 36 6.59 -13.70 0.94
N SER A 37 5.94 -14.35 1.91
CA SER A 37 6.11 -14.08 3.34
C SER A 37 7.53 -14.33 3.87
N ALA A 38 8.26 -15.28 3.28
CA ALA A 38 9.62 -15.66 3.69
C ALA A 38 10.73 -15.13 2.76
N LEU A 39 10.42 -14.15 1.91
CA LEU A 39 11.34 -13.60 0.92
C LEU A 39 11.77 -12.19 1.30
N ASP A 40 12.99 -11.84 0.89
CA ASP A 40 13.46 -10.45 0.98
C ASP A 40 12.67 -9.53 0.03
N PRO A 41 12.65 -8.21 0.27
CA PRO A 41 11.84 -7.28 -0.52
C PRO A 41 12.14 -7.28 -2.03
N GLN A 42 13.39 -7.47 -2.42
CA GLN A 42 13.79 -7.49 -3.84
C GLN A 42 13.29 -8.76 -4.53
N THR A 43 13.46 -9.90 -3.88
CA THR A 43 12.93 -11.18 -4.36
C THR A 43 11.41 -11.17 -4.41
N THR A 44 10.75 -10.61 -3.38
CA THR A 44 9.30 -10.41 -3.37
C THR A 44 8.83 -9.63 -4.60
N ALA A 45 9.45 -8.47 -4.87
CA ALA A 45 9.10 -7.66 -6.04
C ALA A 45 9.19 -8.48 -7.33
N SER A 46 10.28 -9.24 -7.51
CA SER A 46 10.51 -10.08 -8.69
C SER A 46 9.50 -11.22 -8.85
N ILE A 47 9.03 -11.82 -7.75
CA ILE A 47 7.97 -12.84 -7.79
C ILE A 47 6.61 -12.22 -8.14
N LEU A 48 6.29 -11.04 -7.60
CA LEU A 48 5.04 -10.35 -7.93
C LEU A 48 4.99 -9.93 -9.39
N GLU A 49 6.09 -9.45 -9.96
CA GLU A 49 6.20 -9.14 -11.39
C GLU A 49 5.99 -10.40 -12.25
N LEU A 50 6.61 -11.52 -11.87
CA LEU A 50 6.42 -12.81 -12.54
C LEU A 50 4.93 -13.23 -12.53
N LEU A 51 4.24 -13.09 -11.40
CA LEU A 51 2.81 -13.42 -11.29
C LEU A 51 1.95 -12.52 -12.19
N GLN A 52 2.25 -11.23 -12.27
CA GLN A 52 1.58 -10.32 -13.21
C GLN A 52 1.81 -10.70 -14.67
N GLU A 53 3.03 -11.08 -15.04
CA GLU A 53 3.34 -11.56 -16.38
C GLU A 53 2.56 -12.83 -16.73
N ILE A 54 2.52 -13.78 -15.79
CA ILE A 54 1.77 -15.03 -15.94
C ILE A 54 0.28 -14.74 -16.12
N ASN A 55 -0.31 -13.89 -15.28
CA ASN A 55 -1.71 -13.50 -15.40
C ASN A 55 -2.02 -12.92 -16.79
N ARG A 56 -1.19 -11.97 -17.27
CA ARG A 56 -1.37 -11.34 -18.59
C ARG A 56 -1.16 -12.32 -19.76
N LYS A 57 -0.10 -13.16 -19.67
CA LYS A 57 0.29 -14.04 -20.77
C LYS A 57 -0.67 -15.24 -20.94
N PHE A 58 -1.11 -15.81 -19.83
CA PHE A 58 -1.93 -17.02 -19.83
C PHE A 58 -3.41 -16.74 -19.56
N ASN A 59 -3.78 -15.49 -19.27
CA ASN A 59 -5.15 -15.07 -18.94
C ASN A 59 -5.80 -15.95 -17.86
N ILE A 60 -5.03 -16.29 -16.82
CA ILE A 60 -5.50 -17.09 -15.68
C ILE A 60 -5.86 -16.19 -14.50
N THR A 61 -6.80 -16.62 -13.69
CA THR A 61 -7.11 -15.94 -12.43
C THR A 61 -6.07 -16.31 -11.38
N ILE A 62 -5.48 -15.32 -10.72
CA ILE A 62 -4.55 -15.54 -9.59
C ILE A 62 -5.22 -15.06 -8.30
N VAL A 63 -5.34 -15.97 -7.34
CA VAL A 63 -5.84 -15.69 -5.99
C VAL A 63 -4.65 -15.72 -5.04
N ILE A 64 -4.42 -14.61 -4.34
CA ILE A 64 -3.29 -14.46 -3.40
C ILE A 64 -3.85 -14.33 -1.99
N ILE A 65 -3.40 -15.21 -1.10
CA ILE A 65 -3.66 -15.12 0.33
C ILE A 65 -2.44 -14.46 0.97
N THR A 66 -2.64 -13.33 1.62
CA THR A 66 -1.56 -12.57 2.26
C THR A 66 -2.10 -11.65 3.35
N HIS A 67 -1.28 -11.39 4.35
CA HIS A 67 -1.51 -10.33 5.34
C HIS A 67 -0.77 -9.03 5.00
N GLN A 68 0.01 -9.00 3.90
CA GLN A 68 0.80 -7.84 3.46
C GLN A 68 -0.04 -6.95 2.54
N MET A 69 -0.52 -5.83 3.03
CA MET A 69 -1.35 -4.89 2.24
C MET A 69 -0.56 -4.25 1.09
N SER A 70 0.76 -4.11 1.23
CA SER A 70 1.66 -3.67 0.16
C SER A 70 1.62 -4.61 -1.06
N VAL A 71 1.53 -5.93 -0.86
CA VAL A 71 1.34 -6.91 -1.94
C VAL A 71 -0.01 -6.73 -2.61
N VAL A 72 -1.10 -6.61 -1.83
CA VAL A 72 -2.46 -6.39 -2.34
C VAL A 72 -2.49 -5.13 -3.21
N ARG A 73 -1.93 -4.04 -2.72
CA ARG A 73 -1.88 -2.74 -3.40
C ARG A 73 -1.11 -2.80 -4.73
N LYS A 74 -0.05 -3.61 -4.77
CA LYS A 74 0.86 -3.68 -5.94
C LYS A 74 0.29 -4.47 -7.11
N ILE A 75 -0.40 -5.60 -6.86
CA ILE A 75 -0.75 -6.52 -7.95
C ILE A 75 -2.22 -6.95 -8.02
N CYS A 76 -3.02 -6.72 -6.98
CA CYS A 76 -4.41 -7.14 -6.96
C CYS A 76 -5.33 -6.06 -7.55
N SER A 77 -6.42 -6.47 -8.20
CA SER A 77 -7.51 -5.59 -8.64
C SER A 77 -8.69 -5.60 -7.67
N HIS A 78 -8.93 -6.75 -7.04
CA HIS A 78 -10.00 -6.97 -6.06
C HIS A 78 -9.44 -7.60 -4.80
N VAL A 79 -10.11 -7.38 -3.68
CA VAL A 79 -9.74 -7.92 -2.39
C VAL A 79 -10.97 -8.40 -1.63
N ALA A 80 -10.81 -9.51 -0.92
CA ALA A 80 -11.74 -10.00 0.08
C ALA A 80 -11.00 -10.05 1.43
N ILE A 81 -11.51 -9.33 2.42
CA ILE A 81 -10.96 -9.32 3.77
C ILE A 81 -11.68 -10.37 4.60
N MET A 82 -10.90 -11.22 5.24
CA MET A 82 -11.40 -12.32 6.06
C MET A 82 -11.07 -12.12 7.54
N LYS A 83 -12.00 -12.52 8.40
CA LYS A 83 -11.81 -12.62 9.85
C LYS A 83 -12.51 -13.87 10.36
N SER A 84 -11.78 -14.70 11.12
CA SER A 84 -12.33 -15.93 11.74
C SER A 84 -13.04 -16.86 10.74
N GLY A 85 -12.54 -16.95 9.50
CA GLY A 85 -13.10 -17.81 8.46
C GLY A 85 -14.25 -17.20 7.65
N GLU A 86 -14.69 -15.98 7.99
CA GLU A 86 -15.76 -15.29 7.28
C GLU A 86 -15.24 -14.10 6.48
N ILE A 87 -15.85 -13.82 5.34
CA ILE A 87 -15.56 -12.64 4.54
C ILE A 87 -16.31 -11.46 5.16
N VAL A 88 -15.57 -10.47 5.67
CA VAL A 88 -16.13 -9.29 6.33
C VAL A 88 -16.26 -8.09 5.40
N GLU A 89 -15.46 -8.04 4.32
CA GLU A 89 -15.53 -6.97 3.33
C GLU A 89 -14.95 -7.43 2.00
N THR A 90 -15.55 -6.99 0.89
CA THR A 90 -15.05 -7.22 -0.48
C THR A 90 -15.19 -5.95 -1.32
N GLY A 91 -14.29 -5.77 -2.28
CA GLY A 91 -14.38 -4.66 -3.22
C GLY A 91 -13.16 -4.55 -4.11
N SER A 92 -13.12 -3.51 -4.91
CA SER A 92 -11.88 -3.16 -5.60
C SER A 92 -10.81 -2.69 -4.62
N VAL A 93 -9.55 -2.92 -4.95
CA VAL A 93 -8.43 -2.44 -4.10
C VAL A 93 -8.55 -0.94 -3.86
N SER A 94 -8.93 -0.18 -4.90
CA SER A 94 -9.11 1.27 -4.80
C SER A 94 -10.17 1.67 -3.76
N GLU A 95 -11.33 1.00 -3.74
CA GLU A 95 -12.40 1.28 -2.77
C GLU A 95 -12.01 0.94 -1.35
N ILE A 96 -11.50 -0.28 -1.13
CA ILE A 96 -11.12 -0.75 0.21
C ILE A 96 -10.04 0.13 0.84
N PHE A 97 -9.03 0.53 0.06
CA PHE A 97 -7.96 1.40 0.57
C PHE A 97 -8.37 2.86 0.75
N SER A 98 -9.37 3.35 0.01
CA SER A 98 -9.84 4.73 0.16
C SER A 98 -10.95 4.87 1.20
N HIS A 99 -11.86 3.90 1.28
CA HIS A 99 -13.05 3.95 2.10
C HIS A 99 -13.33 2.59 2.76
N PRO A 100 -12.43 2.13 3.65
CA PRO A 100 -12.62 0.86 4.35
C PRO A 100 -13.86 0.95 5.26
N LYS A 101 -14.78 -0.01 5.12
CA LYS A 101 -16.05 -0.06 5.87
C LYS A 101 -15.89 -0.83 7.17
N SER A 102 -15.19 -1.98 7.14
CA SER A 102 -14.98 -2.83 8.31
C SER A 102 -13.83 -2.33 9.19
N ASP A 103 -13.92 -2.55 10.50
CA ASP A 103 -12.83 -2.23 11.42
C ASP A 103 -11.57 -3.04 11.12
N VAL A 104 -11.74 -4.26 10.63
CA VAL A 104 -10.64 -5.15 10.22
C VAL A 104 -9.86 -4.55 9.04
N ALA A 105 -10.57 -4.03 8.03
CA ALA A 105 -9.94 -3.35 6.90
C ALA A 105 -9.13 -2.14 7.36
N ARG A 106 -9.72 -1.30 8.22
CA ARG A 106 -9.04 -0.11 8.79
C ARG A 106 -7.79 -0.49 9.56
N GLU A 107 -7.87 -1.56 10.36
CA GLU A 107 -6.72 -2.03 11.15
C GLU A 107 -5.58 -2.55 10.27
N LEU A 108 -5.90 -3.38 9.24
CA LEU A 108 -4.91 -3.93 8.31
C LEU A 108 -4.19 -2.83 7.52
N ILE A 109 -4.96 -1.85 7.01
CA ILE A 109 -4.40 -0.73 6.25
C ILE A 109 -3.51 0.14 7.13
N ARG A 110 -3.95 0.43 8.37
CA ARG A 110 -3.17 1.23 9.33
C ARG A 110 -1.87 0.57 9.74
N LYS A 111 -1.85 -0.77 9.92
CA LYS A 111 -0.63 -1.52 10.21
C LYS A 111 0.38 -1.43 9.08
N ASP A 112 -0.07 -1.58 7.84
CA ASP A 112 0.78 -1.47 6.65
C ASP A 112 1.40 -0.06 6.51
N GLU A 113 0.62 0.98 6.84
CA GLU A 113 1.11 2.36 6.89
C GLU A 113 2.09 2.61 8.05
N GLY A 114 1.92 1.94 9.19
CA GLY A 114 2.82 2.02 10.35
C GLY A 114 4.17 1.33 10.12
N ASP A 115 4.19 0.22 9.42
CA ASP A 115 5.43 -0.49 9.09
C ASP A 115 6.29 0.28 8.07
N ASP A 116 5.70 1.06 7.17
CA ASP A 116 6.40 1.98 6.28
C ASP A 116 7.02 3.17 7.04
N VAL A 117 6.42 3.61 8.17
CA VAL A 117 6.97 4.69 9.02
C VAL A 117 8.22 4.24 9.78
N GLY A 118 8.29 2.97 10.20
CA GLY A 118 9.46 2.42 10.90
C GLY A 118 10.71 2.30 10.02
N ARG A 119 10.58 2.34 8.69
CA ARG A 119 11.71 2.34 7.75
C ARG A 119 12.25 3.73 7.40
N ALA A 120 11.46 4.78 7.60
CA ALA A 120 11.85 6.17 7.32
C ALA A 120 12.49 6.88 8.54
N GLU A 121 12.39 6.32 9.76
CA GLU A 121 12.86 6.97 10.99
C GLU A 121 14.36 6.74 11.33
N SER A 122 15.15 6.13 10.45
CA SER A 122 16.59 5.97 10.71
C SER A 122 17.48 7.08 10.11
N SER A 123 17.00 8.32 10.08
CA SER A 123 17.89 9.47 9.85
C SER A 123 17.25 10.77 10.38
N GLY A 124 17.66 11.15 11.57
CA GLY A 124 17.48 12.53 12.03
C GLY A 124 16.66 12.70 13.31
N ASN A 125 17.37 12.95 14.40
CA ASN A 125 16.86 13.51 15.64
C ASN A 125 15.96 14.73 15.39
N THR A 126 14.65 14.56 15.42
CA THR A 126 13.68 15.67 15.41
C THR A 126 12.62 15.46 16.50
N LYS A 127 13.07 15.08 17.71
CA LYS A 127 12.16 14.89 18.86
C LYS A 127 11.84 16.15 19.65
N ASP A 128 12.40 17.31 19.33
CA ASP A 128 12.33 18.49 20.24
C ASP A 128 11.86 19.81 19.62
N LEU A 129 11.24 19.82 18.44
CA LEU A 129 10.69 21.04 17.90
C LEU A 129 9.23 20.86 17.52
N ILE A 130 8.36 21.43 18.34
CA ILE A 130 6.92 21.67 18.14
C ILE A 130 6.01 20.78 18.99
N GLN A 131 5.81 21.15 20.24
CA GLN A 131 4.63 20.85 21.02
C GLN A 131 3.56 21.89 20.72
N SER A 132 2.37 21.45 20.26
CA SER A 132 1.11 22.19 20.10
C SER A 132 0.76 22.79 18.72
N GLY A 133 0.85 22.04 17.65
CA GLY A 133 0.20 22.43 16.37
C GLY A 133 -0.99 21.52 16.04
N ARG A 134 -2.04 22.08 15.42
CA ARG A 134 -3.18 21.28 14.91
C ARG A 134 -2.74 20.53 13.65
N LYS A 135 -2.90 19.19 13.64
CA LYS A 135 -2.53 18.36 12.49
C LYS A 135 -3.75 18.07 11.62
N VAL A 136 -3.60 18.27 10.32
CA VAL A 136 -4.63 17.99 9.32
C VAL A 136 -4.08 17.01 8.29
N ARG A 137 -4.84 15.96 8.02
CA ARG A 137 -4.55 14.99 6.97
C ARG A 137 -5.34 15.34 5.74
N ILE A 138 -4.65 15.57 4.63
CA ILE A 138 -5.25 15.83 3.32
C ILE A 138 -5.02 14.59 2.45
N VAL A 139 -6.09 14.03 1.90
CA VAL A 139 -6.03 12.91 0.97
C VAL A 139 -6.39 13.42 -0.42
N PHE A 140 -5.48 13.25 -1.37
CA PHE A 140 -5.69 13.58 -2.76
C PHE A 140 -6.12 12.33 -3.52
N SER A 141 -7.23 12.41 -4.24
CA SER A 141 -7.73 11.34 -5.09
C SER A 141 -7.89 11.83 -6.54
N GLU A 142 -7.59 10.95 -7.49
CA GLU A 142 -7.76 11.20 -8.92
C GLU A 142 -7.03 12.47 -9.41
N ASN A 143 -7.75 13.39 -10.05
CA ASN A 143 -7.16 14.60 -10.65
C ASN A 143 -6.71 15.66 -9.63
N SER A 144 -7.15 15.55 -8.37
CA SER A 144 -6.80 16.54 -7.34
C SER A 144 -5.32 16.47 -6.91
N ALA A 145 -4.66 15.32 -7.13
CA ALA A 145 -3.22 15.17 -6.83
C ALA A 145 -2.31 16.07 -7.69
N PHE A 146 -2.81 16.60 -8.81
CA PHE A 146 -2.07 17.51 -9.71
C PHE A 146 -2.42 18.98 -9.51
N GLN A 147 -3.38 19.30 -8.64
CA GLN A 147 -3.74 20.68 -8.35
C GLN A 147 -2.86 21.26 -7.24
N PRO A 148 -2.45 22.53 -7.32
CA PRO A 148 -1.63 23.17 -6.30
C PRO A 148 -2.46 23.55 -5.06
N VAL A 149 -3.13 22.56 -4.44
CA VAL A 149 -4.08 22.75 -3.32
C VAL A 149 -3.40 23.47 -2.16
N ILE A 150 -2.20 23.01 -1.78
CA ILE A 150 -1.44 23.59 -0.65
C ILE A 150 -1.02 25.03 -0.95
N ALA A 151 -0.52 25.29 -2.17
CA ALA A 151 -0.14 26.64 -2.57
C ALA A 151 -1.35 27.59 -2.56
N ASN A 152 -2.48 27.15 -3.11
CA ASN A 152 -3.71 27.94 -3.11
C ASN A 152 -4.23 28.20 -1.70
N MET A 153 -4.14 27.21 -0.81
CA MET A 153 -4.50 27.34 0.59
C MET A 153 -3.63 28.40 1.30
N ILE A 154 -2.30 28.29 1.18
CA ILE A 154 -1.36 29.26 1.77
C ILE A 154 -1.60 30.67 1.23
N LEU A 155 -1.82 30.82 -0.08
CA LEU A 155 -2.09 32.12 -0.70
C LEU A 155 -3.42 32.72 -0.24
N LYS A 156 -4.47 31.91 -0.07
CA LYS A 156 -5.80 32.30 0.37
C LYS A 156 -5.81 32.76 1.83
N PHE A 157 -5.20 31.99 2.72
CA PHE A 157 -5.28 32.20 4.17
C PHE A 157 -4.06 32.95 4.73
N ARG A 158 -2.96 33.05 3.97
CA ARG A 158 -1.70 33.70 4.34
C ARG A 158 -1.06 33.14 5.62
N GLU A 159 -1.35 31.90 5.95
CA GLU A 159 -0.80 31.22 7.11
C GLU A 159 0.28 30.20 6.67
N PRO A 160 1.43 30.17 7.38
CA PRO A 160 2.47 29.19 7.11
C PRO A 160 2.03 27.81 7.57
N VAL A 161 2.40 26.78 6.78
CA VAL A 161 2.04 25.39 7.04
C VAL A 161 3.30 24.54 7.01
N ASN A 162 3.51 23.73 8.04
CA ASN A 162 4.53 22.71 8.04
C ASN A 162 4.02 21.45 7.36
N ILE A 163 4.78 20.90 6.42
CA ILE A 163 4.50 19.60 5.82
C ILE A 163 5.24 18.55 6.64
N LEU A 164 4.53 17.79 7.47
CA LEU A 164 5.10 16.73 8.28
C LEU A 164 5.34 15.46 7.49
N ARG A 165 4.45 15.19 6.53
CA ARG A 165 4.53 14.04 5.63
C ARG A 165 3.89 14.36 4.29
N ALA A 166 4.50 13.91 3.20
CA ALA A 166 3.91 13.92 1.88
C ALA A 166 4.24 12.59 1.19
N ASP A 167 3.22 11.89 0.76
CA ASP A 167 3.36 10.61 0.04
C ASP A 167 2.43 10.64 -1.17
N THR A 168 2.98 10.29 -2.33
CA THR A 168 2.20 10.17 -3.57
C THR A 168 2.46 8.81 -4.17
N ARG A 169 1.40 8.01 -4.35
CA ARG A 169 1.48 6.64 -4.86
C ARG A 169 0.56 6.47 -6.06
N ASN A 170 0.96 5.58 -6.95
CA ASN A 170 0.09 5.14 -8.04
C ASN A 170 -0.64 3.86 -7.59
N ILE A 171 -1.97 3.93 -7.50
CA ILE A 171 -2.82 2.80 -7.13
C ILE A 171 -3.76 2.51 -8.30
N GLY A 172 -3.56 1.38 -8.97
CA GLY A 172 -4.41 0.98 -10.08
C GLY A 172 -4.38 1.94 -11.30
N GLY A 173 -3.26 2.65 -11.52
CA GLY A 173 -3.13 3.62 -12.62
C GLY A 173 -3.59 5.05 -12.24
N VAL A 174 -4.12 5.24 -11.03
CA VAL A 174 -4.56 6.55 -10.53
C VAL A 174 -3.57 7.08 -9.50
N ALA A 175 -3.12 8.32 -9.68
CA ALA A 175 -2.27 8.98 -8.69
C ALA A 175 -3.12 9.34 -7.46
N LYS A 176 -2.72 8.81 -6.30
CA LYS A 176 -3.29 9.15 -4.99
C LYS A 176 -2.18 9.69 -4.12
N GLY A 177 -2.47 10.73 -3.37
CA GLY A 177 -1.51 11.35 -2.47
C GLY A 177 -2.11 11.57 -1.09
N GLU A 178 -1.25 11.57 -0.09
CA GLU A 178 -1.58 11.94 1.28
C GLU A 178 -0.54 12.94 1.77
N MET A 179 -1.00 13.98 2.44
CA MET A 179 -0.15 14.92 3.16
C MET A 179 -0.64 15.08 4.58
N ILE A 180 0.29 15.12 5.53
CA ILE A 180 0.02 15.52 6.91
C ILE A 180 0.63 16.91 7.09
N LEU A 181 -0.21 17.86 7.35
CA LEU A 181 0.14 19.25 7.56
C LEU A 181 -0.01 19.62 9.03
N GLU A 182 0.83 20.52 9.52
CA GLU A 182 0.73 21.10 10.85
C GLU A 182 0.61 22.62 10.72
N PHE A 183 -0.38 23.16 11.39
CA PHE A 183 -0.63 24.62 11.46
C PHE A 183 -0.05 25.17 12.77
N ALA A 184 0.65 26.28 12.68
CA ALA A 184 1.20 26.98 13.82
C ALA A 184 0.06 27.72 14.56
N GLY A 185 -0.36 27.20 15.71
CA GLY A 185 -1.20 27.93 16.68
C GLY A 185 -2.72 27.74 16.57
N ASP A 186 -3.39 28.25 17.60
CA ASP A 186 -4.83 28.25 17.85
C ASP A 186 -5.55 29.35 17.04
N SER A 187 -5.50 29.33 15.71
CA SER A 187 -6.19 30.36 14.95
C SER A 187 -7.58 29.87 14.50
N ARG A 188 -8.62 30.72 14.71
CA ARG A 188 -9.97 30.53 14.16
C ARG A 188 -9.95 30.27 12.64
N GLN A 189 -8.92 30.74 11.94
CA GLN A 189 -8.70 30.54 10.52
C GLN A 189 -8.36 29.08 10.16
N ALA A 190 -7.78 28.31 11.09
CA ALA A 190 -7.51 26.88 10.86
C ALA A 190 -8.80 26.03 10.77
N GLU A 191 -9.92 26.50 11.33
CA GLU A 191 -11.24 25.84 11.20
C GLU A 191 -11.88 26.08 9.82
N GLU A 192 -11.70 27.28 9.27
CA GLU A 192 -12.19 27.60 7.93
C GLU A 192 -11.39 26.91 6.81
N MET A 193 -10.15 26.51 7.10
CA MET A 193 -9.30 25.76 6.16
C MET A 193 -9.69 24.26 6.05
N GLN A 194 -10.53 23.74 6.94
CA GLN A 194 -10.99 22.35 6.96
C GLN A 194 -12.27 22.11 6.14
N ASN A 195 -13.03 23.13 5.83
CA ASN A 195 -14.26 23.09 5.03
C ASN A 195 -14.01 23.55 3.59
#